data_8936c4474b004d5171ad69cd7e4157cc
#
_entry.id   8936c4474b004d5171ad69cd7e4157cc
#
_cell.length_a   1.000
_cell.length_b   1.000
_cell.length_c   1.000
_cell.angle_alpha   90.00
_cell.angle_beta   90.00
_cell.angle_gamma   90.00
#
_symmetry.space_group_name_H-M   'P 1'
#
loop_
_entity.id
_entity.type
_entity.pdbx_description
1 polymer ?
#
loop_
_entity_poly.entity_id
_entity_poly.type
_entity_poly.pdbx_seq_one_letter_code
_entity_poly.pdbx_strand_id
1 'polypeptide(L)'
;MGRIAMSEVDYADVQGLVRFGYGHMTSASYALVNVKNVAAAKAWLRSAPVTTAVAQSPPPKTALNIAFTAPGLKALGVSESIIAGFSHEFRGGMAEESRARQLGDVGDNAPSKWLWGSYESEPHLLVMFFAQPEEFESFVQSAKGNAWSDAFEELTWLGTSNLDGDEPFGFTDGISQPQIDWTQQRQTPCIQLGYTNIVALGEFLLGYRNEYGKITDRPLLEPDAGTVELLAADDTPTKKDLGRNGTYLVMRQLEQDVRRFWQFLYQRAGGNLAEASQLGAKMVGRAQSGDPLVPIQEETIPGIDPTTVKQNQFTYESDAAGARCPFGAHIRRANPRNSDFPERRLSALRKLIIMLGFGPKGFYDDLTSSVRFHRILRRGREYGSELSPQQALEPAPEKEPRRGLNFICLNANILRQFEFLQNAWIASTKFSGLTGESDPLLGTHGSIPGRSITSSFTMPGDGTLRRRVSGVPQFVTVRGGAYFFLPSLRALRYFAENGTRAQ
;
A
#
# COMPACT_ATOMS: atom_id res chain seq x y z
N MET A 1 31.17 -19.00 2.20
CA MET A 1 30.06 -18.90 1.25
C MET A 1 30.34 -17.73 0.33
N GLY A 2 30.59 -17.99 -0.98
CA GLY A 2 30.86 -16.95 -1.97
C GLY A 2 29.63 -16.04 -2.12
N ARG A 3 29.84 -14.74 -2.18
CA ARG A 3 28.76 -13.79 -2.52
C ARG A 3 28.32 -14.12 -3.96
N ILE A 4 27.11 -14.65 -4.12
CA ILE A 4 26.46 -14.70 -5.43
C ILE A 4 26.29 -13.23 -5.83
N ALA A 5 26.90 -12.84 -6.96
CA ALA A 5 26.74 -11.50 -7.52
C ALA A 5 25.23 -11.31 -7.78
N MET A 6 24.65 -10.25 -7.21
CA MET A 6 23.25 -9.91 -7.43
C MET A 6 23.11 -9.31 -8.82
N SER A 7 22.10 -9.75 -9.57
CA SER A 7 21.84 -9.19 -10.90
C SER A 7 21.37 -7.74 -10.77
N GLU A 8 21.82 -6.88 -11.68
CA GLU A 8 21.32 -5.51 -11.79
C GLU A 8 19.84 -5.49 -12.20
N VAL A 9 19.17 -4.39 -11.83
CA VAL A 9 17.76 -4.20 -12.18
C VAL A 9 17.64 -3.77 -13.64
N ASP A 10 16.90 -4.55 -14.43
CA ASP A 10 16.53 -4.16 -15.78
C ASP A 10 15.29 -3.25 -15.74
N TYR A 11 15.51 -1.95 -15.69
CA TYR A 11 14.42 -0.96 -15.64
C TYR A 11 13.49 -1.01 -16.87
N ALA A 12 13.95 -1.53 -18.01
CA ALA A 12 13.10 -1.71 -19.19
C ALA A 12 12.13 -2.89 -19.03
N ASP A 13 12.40 -3.78 -18.08
CA ASP A 13 11.53 -4.92 -17.76
C ASP A 13 10.58 -4.66 -16.58
N VAL A 14 10.81 -3.63 -15.78
CA VAL A 14 9.95 -3.22 -14.67
C VAL A 14 8.88 -2.26 -15.14
N GLN A 15 7.61 -2.45 -14.76
CA GLN A 15 6.56 -1.46 -15.03
C GLN A 15 6.80 -0.16 -14.23
N GLY A 16 6.57 0.97 -14.87
CA GLY A 16 6.95 2.29 -14.38
C GLY A 16 6.32 2.69 -13.04
N LEU A 17 5.12 2.18 -12.72
CA LEU A 17 4.43 2.47 -11.46
C LEU A 17 5.26 2.10 -10.22
N VAL A 18 6.16 1.11 -10.32
CA VAL A 18 7.03 0.74 -9.20
C VAL A 18 8.00 1.88 -8.87
N ARG A 19 8.56 2.52 -9.90
CA ARG A 19 9.55 3.58 -9.72
C ARG A 19 8.93 4.97 -9.61
N PHE A 20 7.89 5.25 -10.40
CA PHE A 20 7.30 6.56 -10.53
C PHE A 20 5.89 6.63 -9.94
N GLY A 21 5.61 7.67 -9.17
CA GLY A 21 4.26 7.96 -8.65
C GLY A 21 3.36 8.71 -9.63
N TYR A 22 3.93 9.17 -10.77
CA TYR A 22 3.22 9.94 -11.79
C TYR A 22 2.48 11.20 -11.28
N GLY A 23 3.01 11.86 -10.25
CA GLY A 23 2.38 13.04 -9.65
C GLY A 23 2.18 14.21 -10.62
N HIS A 24 2.99 14.31 -11.68
CA HIS A 24 2.84 15.32 -12.73
C HIS A 24 1.73 15.00 -13.75
N MET A 25 1.20 13.77 -13.75
CA MET A 25 0.04 13.32 -14.54
C MET A 25 -1.17 13.36 -13.62
N THR A 26 -1.84 14.50 -13.52
CA THR A 26 -2.90 14.73 -12.52
C THR A 26 -4.23 14.05 -12.86
N SER A 27 -4.42 13.58 -14.11
CA SER A 27 -5.56 12.76 -14.48
C SER A 27 -5.20 11.28 -14.45
N ALA A 28 -6.04 10.47 -13.82
CA ALA A 28 -5.92 9.02 -13.88
C ALA A 28 -7.29 8.32 -13.84
N SER A 29 -7.33 7.11 -14.34
CA SER A 29 -8.46 6.19 -14.20
C SER A 29 -7.98 4.75 -14.13
N TYR A 30 -8.74 3.95 -13.40
CA TYR A 30 -8.47 2.54 -13.17
C TYR A 30 -9.62 1.73 -13.74
N ALA A 31 -9.39 1.06 -14.87
CA ALA A 31 -10.36 0.16 -15.49
C ALA A 31 -10.23 -1.23 -14.87
N LEU A 32 -11.29 -1.71 -14.25
CA LEU A 32 -11.43 -3.08 -13.79
C LEU A 32 -12.22 -3.85 -14.83
N VAL A 33 -11.58 -4.87 -15.44
CA VAL A 33 -12.15 -5.57 -16.60
C VAL A 33 -12.05 -7.09 -16.47
N ASN A 34 -12.97 -7.79 -17.13
CA ASN A 34 -12.94 -9.23 -17.30
C ASN A 34 -12.54 -9.59 -18.74
N VAL A 35 -11.79 -10.68 -18.88
CA VAL A 35 -11.47 -11.26 -20.19
C VAL A 35 -12.76 -11.82 -20.78
N LYS A 36 -13.19 -11.27 -21.92
CA LYS A 36 -14.35 -11.68 -22.70
C LYS A 36 -13.94 -12.67 -23.80
N ASN A 37 -12.85 -12.36 -24.49
CA ASN A 37 -12.26 -13.21 -25.52
C ASN A 37 -10.74 -13.29 -25.30
N VAL A 38 -10.26 -14.49 -25.07
CA VAL A 38 -8.83 -14.75 -24.73
C VAL A 38 -7.91 -14.35 -25.87
N ALA A 39 -8.25 -14.66 -27.12
CA ALA A 39 -7.39 -14.34 -28.28
C ALA A 39 -7.28 -12.83 -28.50
N ALA A 40 -8.41 -12.11 -28.38
CA ALA A 40 -8.45 -10.65 -28.50
C ALA A 40 -7.71 -9.99 -27.32
N ALA A 41 -7.89 -10.49 -26.08
CA ALA A 41 -7.19 -9.99 -24.90
C ALA A 41 -5.67 -10.16 -25.02
N LYS A 42 -5.20 -11.31 -25.48
CA LYS A 42 -3.78 -11.55 -25.76
C LYS A 42 -3.25 -10.66 -26.88
N ALA A 43 -4.03 -10.43 -27.94
CA ALA A 43 -3.65 -9.52 -29.01
C ALA A 43 -3.49 -8.09 -28.49
N TRP A 44 -4.43 -7.62 -27.65
CA TRP A 44 -4.35 -6.31 -27.02
C TRP A 44 -3.13 -6.21 -26.10
N LEU A 45 -2.87 -7.21 -25.25
CA LEU A 45 -1.72 -7.23 -24.34
C LEU A 45 -0.38 -7.14 -25.07
N ARG A 46 -0.25 -7.75 -26.27
CA ARG A 46 0.97 -7.63 -27.10
C ARG A 46 1.23 -6.23 -27.63
N SER A 47 0.18 -5.45 -27.85
CA SER A 47 0.27 -4.09 -28.41
C SER A 47 0.12 -2.97 -27.38
N ALA A 48 -0.29 -3.29 -26.14
CA ALA A 48 -0.52 -2.30 -25.11
C ALA A 48 0.76 -1.48 -24.81
N PRO A 49 0.70 -0.13 -24.81
CA PRO A 49 1.86 0.74 -24.59
C PRO A 49 2.25 0.83 -23.11
N VAL A 50 2.61 -0.30 -22.50
CA VAL A 50 2.93 -0.37 -21.09
C VAL A 50 4.20 0.42 -20.80
N THR A 51 4.12 1.34 -19.82
CA THR A 51 5.21 2.23 -19.45
C THR A 51 6.21 1.50 -18.55
N THR A 52 7.50 1.63 -18.89
CA THR A 52 8.60 1.01 -18.14
C THR A 52 9.16 1.93 -17.06
N ALA A 53 10.01 1.37 -16.18
CA ALA A 53 10.72 2.12 -15.12
C ALA A 53 11.98 2.85 -15.63
N VAL A 54 12.21 2.91 -16.93
CA VAL A 54 13.29 3.70 -17.53
C VAL A 54 12.99 5.19 -17.34
N ALA A 55 13.92 5.92 -16.75
CA ALA A 55 13.78 7.38 -16.62
C ALA A 55 13.90 8.05 -18.00
N GLN A 56 12.99 8.97 -18.27
CA GLN A 56 12.97 9.78 -19.49
C GLN A 56 13.15 11.26 -19.16
N SER A 57 13.76 11.98 -20.05
CA SER A 57 13.91 13.44 -19.95
C SER A 57 13.55 14.08 -21.31
N PRO A 58 12.47 14.88 -21.42
CA PRO A 58 11.50 15.18 -20.36
C PRO A 58 10.67 13.96 -19.89
N PRO A 59 10.05 14.00 -18.69
CA PRO A 59 9.16 12.95 -18.22
C PRO A 59 8.00 12.72 -19.21
N PRO A 60 7.51 11.48 -19.37
CA PRO A 60 6.40 11.19 -20.27
C PRO A 60 5.12 11.86 -19.79
N LYS A 61 4.25 12.27 -20.73
CA LYS A 61 2.96 12.90 -20.44
C LYS A 61 1.85 11.89 -20.18
N THR A 62 2.07 10.63 -20.54
CA THR A 62 1.11 9.52 -20.39
C THR A 62 1.81 8.27 -19.88
N ALA A 63 1.08 7.44 -19.14
CA ALA A 63 1.57 6.15 -18.68
C ALA A 63 0.46 5.11 -18.58
N LEU A 64 0.76 3.88 -18.95
CA LEU A 64 -0.12 2.71 -18.83
C LEU A 64 0.56 1.64 -17.99
N ASN A 65 -0.18 1.06 -17.04
CA ASN A 65 0.27 -0.09 -16.27
C ASN A 65 -0.86 -1.14 -16.19
N ILE A 66 -0.49 -2.43 -16.13
CA ILE A 66 -1.43 -3.55 -16.20
C ILE A 66 -1.10 -4.53 -15.08
N ALA A 67 -2.12 -4.94 -14.33
CA ALA A 67 -2.00 -5.95 -13.30
C ALA A 67 -3.14 -6.98 -13.41
N PHE A 68 -2.92 -8.19 -12.91
CA PHE A 68 -3.81 -9.35 -13.05
C PHE A 68 -4.16 -9.92 -11.69
N THR A 69 -5.41 -10.32 -11.48
CA THR A 69 -5.78 -11.20 -10.38
C THR A 69 -5.43 -12.66 -10.72
N ALA A 70 -5.47 -13.56 -9.74
CA ALA A 70 -5.28 -14.99 -10.01
C ALA A 70 -6.38 -15.56 -10.94
N PRO A 71 -7.68 -15.23 -10.76
CA PRO A 71 -8.71 -15.56 -11.75
C PRO A 71 -8.42 -14.98 -13.15
N GLY A 72 -7.85 -13.78 -13.23
CA GLY A 72 -7.49 -13.15 -14.49
C GLY A 72 -6.38 -13.90 -15.25
N LEU A 73 -5.35 -14.35 -14.55
CA LEU A 73 -4.31 -15.20 -15.14
C LEU A 73 -4.89 -16.53 -15.62
N LYS A 74 -5.78 -17.14 -14.84
CA LYS A 74 -6.50 -18.36 -15.24
C LYS A 74 -7.37 -18.13 -16.48
N ALA A 75 -8.11 -17.02 -16.52
CA ALA A 75 -8.93 -16.64 -17.68
C ALA A 75 -8.11 -16.46 -18.97
N LEU A 76 -6.86 -16.03 -18.86
CA LEU A 76 -5.91 -15.95 -19.98
C LEU A 76 -5.31 -17.31 -20.35
N GLY A 77 -5.63 -18.39 -19.63
CA GLY A 77 -5.14 -19.75 -19.90
C GLY A 77 -3.78 -20.05 -19.24
N VAL A 78 -3.36 -19.29 -18.25
CA VAL A 78 -2.19 -19.66 -17.42
C VAL A 78 -2.54 -20.89 -16.59
N SER A 79 -1.67 -21.91 -16.62
CA SER A 79 -1.93 -23.20 -15.98
C SER A 79 -2.00 -23.09 -14.46
N GLU A 80 -2.79 -23.96 -13.81
CA GLU A 80 -2.90 -24.03 -12.36
C GLU A 80 -1.55 -24.32 -11.69
N SER A 81 -0.65 -25.05 -12.33
CA SER A 81 0.70 -25.33 -11.82
C SER A 81 1.56 -24.05 -11.74
N ILE A 82 1.42 -23.14 -12.68
CA ILE A 82 2.08 -21.83 -12.65
C ILE A 82 1.44 -20.94 -11.58
N ILE A 83 0.10 -20.90 -11.54
CA ILE A 83 -0.65 -20.12 -10.53
C ILE A 83 -0.29 -20.58 -9.12
N ALA A 84 -0.11 -21.87 -8.89
CA ALA A 84 0.31 -22.44 -7.61
C ALA A 84 1.65 -21.90 -7.09
N GLY A 85 2.51 -21.37 -7.97
CA GLY A 85 3.78 -20.75 -7.61
C GLY A 85 3.66 -19.33 -7.03
N PHE A 86 2.50 -18.66 -7.17
CA PHE A 86 2.24 -17.38 -6.54
C PHE A 86 1.87 -17.52 -5.05
N SER A 87 1.93 -16.42 -4.32
CA SER A 87 1.59 -16.42 -2.89
C SER A 87 0.16 -16.89 -2.62
N HIS A 88 -0.05 -17.49 -1.46
CA HIS A 88 -1.38 -17.98 -1.04
C HIS A 88 -2.42 -16.85 -1.00
N GLU A 89 -2.00 -15.67 -0.55
CA GLU A 89 -2.86 -14.48 -0.46
C GLU A 89 -3.38 -14.06 -1.84
N PHE A 90 -2.47 -13.98 -2.81
CA PHE A 90 -2.82 -13.64 -4.19
C PHE A 90 -3.80 -14.65 -4.81
N ARG A 91 -3.55 -15.95 -4.58
CA ARG A 91 -4.39 -17.03 -5.11
C ARG A 91 -5.78 -17.09 -4.50
N GLY A 92 -5.86 -16.86 -3.18
CA GLY A 92 -7.12 -16.90 -2.42
C GLY A 92 -7.97 -15.65 -2.59
N GLY A 93 -7.35 -14.53 -2.99
CA GLY A 93 -8.03 -13.24 -3.14
C GLY A 93 -8.34 -12.55 -1.80
N MET A 94 -8.66 -11.26 -1.88
CA MET A 94 -8.92 -10.42 -0.70
C MET A 94 -10.29 -10.73 -0.05
N ALA A 95 -11.27 -11.16 -0.84
CA ALA A 95 -12.63 -11.43 -0.39
C ALA A 95 -12.80 -12.77 0.34
N GLU A 96 -11.75 -13.62 0.40
CA GLU A 96 -11.78 -14.88 1.14
C GLU A 96 -12.18 -14.63 2.61
N GLU A 97 -13.13 -15.41 3.14
CA GLU A 97 -13.81 -15.09 4.42
C GLU A 97 -12.85 -14.99 5.60
N SER A 98 -11.88 -15.88 5.70
CA SER A 98 -10.88 -15.85 6.78
C SER A 98 -10.01 -14.60 6.69
N ARG A 99 -9.62 -14.22 5.50
CA ARG A 99 -8.81 -13.06 5.17
C ARG A 99 -9.57 -11.75 5.40
N ALA A 100 -10.79 -11.65 4.92
CA ALA A 100 -11.65 -10.50 5.17
C ALA A 100 -11.80 -10.23 6.67
N ARG A 101 -11.97 -11.28 7.48
CA ARG A 101 -12.00 -11.13 8.94
C ARG A 101 -10.67 -10.65 9.53
N GLN A 102 -9.54 -11.09 9.01
CA GLN A 102 -8.21 -10.63 9.44
C GLN A 102 -7.98 -9.16 9.09
N LEU A 103 -8.41 -8.74 7.91
CA LEU A 103 -8.31 -7.34 7.45
C LEU A 103 -9.27 -6.39 8.18
N GLY A 104 -10.24 -6.92 8.92
CA GLY A 104 -11.31 -6.13 9.56
C GLY A 104 -12.45 -5.79 8.60
N ASP A 105 -12.54 -6.49 7.47
CA ASP A 105 -13.58 -6.31 6.45
C ASP A 105 -14.85 -7.06 6.85
N VAL A 106 -15.52 -6.52 7.86
CA VAL A 106 -16.73 -7.08 8.49
C VAL A 106 -17.80 -6.01 8.63
N GLY A 107 -19.04 -6.40 8.84
CA GLY A 107 -20.16 -5.47 8.98
C GLY A 107 -20.37 -4.66 7.70
N ASP A 108 -20.22 -3.33 7.75
CA ASP A 108 -20.38 -2.46 6.56
C ASP A 108 -19.20 -2.53 5.59
N ASN A 109 -18.07 -3.04 6.03
CA ASN A 109 -16.89 -3.28 5.20
C ASN A 109 -16.85 -4.70 4.60
N ALA A 110 -17.84 -5.56 4.88
CA ALA A 110 -17.83 -6.95 4.42
C ALA A 110 -17.81 -7.05 2.88
N PRO A 111 -17.08 -8.03 2.30
CA PRO A 111 -17.00 -8.22 0.85
C PRO A 111 -18.36 -8.36 0.15
N SER A 112 -19.38 -8.86 0.85
CA SER A 112 -20.75 -8.94 0.34
C SER A 112 -21.42 -7.57 0.10
N LYS A 113 -20.84 -6.49 0.60
CA LYS A 113 -21.31 -5.10 0.41
C LYS A 113 -20.42 -4.30 -0.54
N TRP A 114 -19.39 -4.91 -1.09
CA TRP A 114 -18.50 -4.26 -2.03
C TRP A 114 -19.18 -4.03 -3.38
N LEU A 115 -18.79 -2.97 -4.06
CA LEU A 115 -19.25 -2.64 -5.42
C LEU A 115 -18.52 -3.48 -6.47
N TRP A 116 -17.30 -3.94 -6.15
CA TRP A 116 -16.45 -4.79 -6.96
C TRP A 116 -15.44 -5.55 -6.08
N GLY A 117 -14.90 -6.66 -6.58
CA GLY A 117 -13.89 -7.44 -5.88
C GLY A 117 -14.44 -8.48 -4.89
N SER A 118 -15.78 -8.65 -4.81
CA SER A 118 -16.39 -9.84 -4.18
C SER A 118 -16.19 -11.06 -5.06
N TYR A 119 -16.50 -12.27 -4.55
CA TYR A 119 -16.38 -13.49 -5.35
C TYR A 119 -17.13 -13.45 -6.69
N GLU A 120 -18.25 -12.73 -6.75
CA GLU A 120 -19.09 -12.63 -7.95
C GLU A 120 -18.64 -11.48 -8.89
N SER A 121 -17.84 -10.55 -8.39
CA SER A 121 -17.41 -9.34 -9.10
C SER A 121 -15.89 -9.10 -9.03
N GLU A 122 -15.11 -10.17 -8.85
CA GLU A 122 -13.65 -10.07 -8.87
C GLU A 122 -13.16 -9.78 -10.30
N PRO A 123 -12.42 -8.68 -10.54
CA PRO A 123 -11.92 -8.36 -11.87
C PRO A 123 -10.81 -9.31 -12.28
N HIS A 124 -10.67 -9.54 -13.59
CA HIS A 124 -9.53 -10.26 -14.13
C HIS A 124 -8.28 -9.38 -14.25
N LEU A 125 -8.45 -8.13 -14.70
CA LEU A 125 -7.37 -7.17 -14.89
C LEU A 125 -7.70 -5.83 -14.25
N LEU A 126 -6.65 -5.16 -13.83
CA LEU A 126 -6.60 -3.74 -13.51
C LEU A 126 -5.73 -3.06 -14.56
N VAL A 127 -6.32 -2.17 -15.35
CA VAL A 127 -5.61 -1.33 -16.33
C VAL A 127 -5.62 0.11 -15.82
N MET A 128 -4.43 0.64 -15.60
CA MET A 128 -4.23 1.95 -14.97
C MET A 128 -3.72 2.95 -15.99
N PHE A 129 -4.52 3.98 -16.26
CA PHE A 129 -4.22 5.07 -17.16
C PHE A 129 -3.84 6.30 -16.37
N PHE A 130 -2.73 6.94 -16.74
CA PHE A 130 -2.26 8.20 -16.17
C PHE A 130 -1.90 9.14 -17.29
N ALA A 131 -2.31 10.39 -17.22
CA ALA A 131 -1.94 11.41 -18.19
C ALA A 131 -2.01 12.83 -17.62
N GLN A 132 -1.42 13.78 -18.34
CA GLN A 132 -1.79 15.17 -18.17
C GLN A 132 -3.23 15.39 -18.63
N PRO A 133 -4.00 16.32 -18.03
CA PRO A 133 -5.43 16.45 -18.29
C PRO A 133 -5.79 16.58 -19.78
N GLU A 134 -5.03 17.36 -20.51
CA GLU A 134 -5.23 17.62 -21.94
C GLU A 134 -4.98 16.41 -22.85
N GLU A 135 -4.19 15.45 -22.39
CA GLU A 135 -3.83 14.24 -23.14
C GLU A 135 -4.73 13.03 -22.75
N PHE A 136 -5.49 13.12 -21.66
CA PHE A 136 -6.08 11.97 -21.00
C PHE A 136 -7.07 11.21 -21.88
N GLU A 137 -8.08 11.88 -22.43
CA GLU A 137 -9.12 11.24 -23.25
C GLU A 137 -8.54 10.60 -24.52
N SER A 138 -7.67 11.35 -25.21
CA SER A 138 -7.02 10.85 -26.43
C SER A 138 -6.11 9.65 -26.15
N PHE A 139 -5.39 9.67 -25.03
CA PHE A 139 -4.55 8.58 -24.59
C PHE A 139 -5.36 7.32 -24.25
N VAL A 140 -6.45 7.46 -23.48
CA VAL A 140 -7.33 6.33 -23.13
C VAL A 140 -7.89 5.68 -24.39
N GLN A 141 -8.40 6.47 -25.33
CA GLN A 141 -8.94 5.95 -26.59
C GLN A 141 -7.87 5.25 -27.42
N SER A 142 -6.69 5.84 -27.55
CA SER A 142 -5.56 5.24 -28.27
C SER A 142 -5.08 3.94 -27.65
N ALA A 143 -4.93 3.88 -26.32
CA ALA A 143 -4.46 2.70 -25.60
C ALA A 143 -5.48 1.56 -25.61
N LYS A 144 -6.78 1.86 -25.57
CA LYS A 144 -7.85 0.87 -25.74
C LYS A 144 -7.81 0.27 -27.14
N GLY A 145 -7.69 1.11 -28.15
CA GLY A 145 -7.74 0.68 -29.55
C GLY A 145 -9.06 -0.02 -29.92
N ASN A 146 -9.13 -0.55 -31.16
CA ASN A 146 -10.35 -1.19 -31.66
C ASN A 146 -10.63 -2.58 -31.02
N ALA A 147 -9.60 -3.24 -30.51
CA ALA A 147 -9.70 -4.60 -29.97
C ALA A 147 -10.24 -4.66 -28.54
N TRP A 148 -10.35 -3.54 -27.83
CA TRP A 148 -10.72 -3.49 -26.41
C TRP A 148 -12.10 -4.09 -26.12
N SER A 149 -13.13 -3.69 -26.86
CA SER A 149 -14.51 -4.15 -26.68
C SER A 149 -14.70 -5.64 -26.98
N ASP A 150 -13.87 -6.20 -27.84
CA ASP A 150 -13.87 -7.63 -28.15
C ASP A 150 -13.08 -8.41 -27.07
N ALA A 151 -12.02 -7.82 -26.57
CA ALA A 151 -11.12 -8.43 -25.59
C ALA A 151 -11.72 -8.48 -24.19
N PHE A 152 -12.38 -7.40 -23.77
CA PHE A 152 -12.76 -7.18 -22.38
C PHE A 152 -14.21 -6.78 -22.18
N GLU A 153 -14.77 -7.21 -21.05
CA GLU A 153 -15.97 -6.70 -20.44
C GLU A 153 -15.57 -5.75 -19.30
N GLU A 154 -16.04 -4.51 -19.38
CA GLU A 154 -15.75 -3.50 -18.35
C GLU A 154 -16.67 -3.69 -17.14
N LEU A 155 -16.10 -4.03 -15.97
CA LEU A 155 -16.86 -4.12 -14.71
C LEU A 155 -17.10 -2.74 -14.12
N THR A 156 -16.06 -1.93 -14.04
CA THR A 156 -16.15 -0.57 -13.53
C THR A 156 -14.93 0.27 -13.90
N TRP A 157 -15.14 1.58 -13.96
CA TRP A 157 -14.11 2.60 -14.09
C TRP A 157 -14.05 3.42 -12.82
N LEU A 158 -12.88 3.46 -12.21
CA LEU A 158 -12.62 4.24 -11.02
C LEU A 158 -11.83 5.48 -11.43
N GLY A 159 -12.52 6.60 -11.56
CA GLY A 159 -11.90 7.89 -11.82
C GLY A 159 -11.13 8.40 -10.59
N THR A 160 -10.26 9.35 -10.81
CA THR A 160 -9.53 10.05 -9.76
C THR A 160 -9.80 11.55 -9.82
N SER A 161 -9.52 12.23 -8.73
CA SER A 161 -9.53 13.70 -8.63
C SER A 161 -8.09 14.18 -8.41
N ASN A 162 -7.90 15.49 -8.49
CA ASN A 162 -6.69 16.15 -8.03
C ASN A 162 -7.10 17.13 -6.92
N LEU A 163 -6.72 16.86 -5.69
CA LEU A 163 -6.97 17.71 -4.52
C LEU A 163 -5.68 18.39 -4.05
N ASP A 164 -4.77 18.68 -5.00
CA ASP A 164 -3.51 19.41 -4.78
C ASP A 164 -2.62 18.80 -3.68
N GLY A 165 -2.65 17.48 -3.54
CA GLY A 165 -1.85 16.71 -2.58
C GLY A 165 -2.54 16.43 -1.24
N ASP A 166 -3.79 16.86 -1.08
CA ASP A 166 -4.59 16.53 0.10
C ASP A 166 -5.46 15.30 -0.15
N GLU A 167 -5.75 14.54 0.90
CA GLU A 167 -6.77 13.52 0.87
C GLU A 167 -8.13 14.09 1.30
N PRO A 168 -9.27 13.41 1.03
CA PRO A 168 -10.59 14.03 1.20
C PRO A 168 -10.96 14.54 2.60
N PHE A 169 -10.32 14.08 3.69
CA PHE A 169 -10.51 14.70 5.01
C PHE A 169 -9.81 16.06 5.13
N GLY A 170 -8.99 16.46 4.14
CA GLY A 170 -8.27 17.73 4.10
C GLY A 170 -6.92 17.69 4.81
N PHE A 171 -6.24 16.55 4.79
CA PHE A 171 -4.86 16.41 5.29
C PHE A 171 -3.92 16.08 4.14
N THR A 172 -2.76 16.72 4.12
CA THR A 172 -1.74 16.45 3.10
C THR A 172 -1.27 15.00 3.15
N ASP A 173 -1.38 14.27 2.03
CA ASP A 173 -0.93 12.88 1.85
C ASP A 173 0.35 12.80 0.98
N GLY A 174 0.84 11.60 0.74
CA GLY A 174 2.02 11.37 -0.10
C GLY A 174 3.38 11.68 0.54
N ILE A 175 3.42 12.32 1.71
CA ILE A 175 4.66 12.79 2.36
C ILE A 175 5.61 11.63 2.72
N SER A 176 5.08 10.51 3.22
CA SER A 176 5.90 9.40 3.72
C SER A 176 5.86 8.20 2.78
N GLN A 177 6.89 8.08 1.95
CA GLN A 177 7.12 6.91 1.08
C GLN A 177 8.48 6.28 1.39
N PRO A 178 8.62 4.94 1.32
CA PRO A 178 9.92 4.30 1.39
C PRO A 178 10.76 4.63 0.16
N GLN A 179 12.06 4.80 0.36
CA GLN A 179 13.04 4.84 -0.73
C GLN A 179 13.51 3.42 -1.02
N ILE A 180 13.36 2.98 -2.25
CA ILE A 180 13.82 1.66 -2.69
C ILE A 180 15.34 1.68 -2.90
N ASP A 181 16.04 0.71 -2.35
CA ASP A 181 17.47 0.49 -2.61
C ASP A 181 17.67 -0.19 -3.97
N TRP A 182 17.53 0.59 -5.04
CA TRP A 182 17.67 0.12 -6.42
C TRP A 182 19.07 -0.44 -6.74
N THR A 183 20.07 0.07 -6.08
CA THR A 183 21.48 -0.33 -6.29
C THR A 183 21.89 -1.54 -5.46
N GLN A 184 21.02 -2.00 -4.57
CA GLN A 184 21.26 -3.15 -3.69
C GLN A 184 22.58 -3.04 -2.88
N GLN A 185 23.01 -1.80 -2.61
CA GLN A 185 24.24 -1.51 -1.88
C GLN A 185 24.07 -1.66 -0.38
N ARG A 186 22.84 -1.66 0.10
CA ARG A 186 22.56 -1.82 1.51
C ARG A 186 22.95 -3.21 1.98
N GLN A 187 23.97 -3.27 2.80
CA GLN A 187 24.39 -4.53 3.43
C GLN A 187 23.29 -5.06 4.34
N THR A 188 23.11 -6.38 4.32
CA THR A 188 22.11 -7.14 5.05
C THR A 188 22.06 -6.78 6.54
N PRO A 189 20.94 -6.84 7.16
CA PRO A 189 20.30 -5.93 8.12
C PRO A 189 20.73 -6.02 9.55
N CYS A 190 21.49 -7.01 9.97
CA CYS A 190 21.77 -7.24 11.41
C CYS A 190 22.66 -6.18 12.08
N ILE A 191 23.11 -5.13 11.36
CA ILE A 191 24.06 -4.14 11.91
C ILE A 191 23.48 -2.72 11.98
N GLN A 192 22.43 -2.38 11.23
CA GLN A 192 21.81 -1.04 11.29
C GLN A 192 20.65 -1.02 12.28
N LEU A 193 20.92 -0.64 13.49
CA LEU A 193 19.95 -0.56 14.59
C LEU A 193 19.06 0.70 14.54
N GLY A 194 19.37 1.67 13.67
CA GLY A 194 18.62 2.93 13.55
C GLY A 194 17.48 2.84 12.52
N TYR A 195 16.46 3.69 12.67
CA TYR A 195 15.44 3.89 11.66
C TYR A 195 16.06 4.44 10.37
N THR A 196 15.68 3.88 9.24
CA THR A 196 16.03 4.35 7.90
C THR A 196 14.80 4.27 7.01
N ASN A 197 14.68 5.19 6.07
CA ASN A 197 13.62 5.15 5.06
C ASN A 197 14.03 4.37 3.80
N ILE A 198 15.31 3.99 3.68
CA ILE A 198 15.81 3.12 2.60
C ILE A 198 15.42 1.68 2.92
N VAL A 199 14.76 1.01 1.98
CA VAL A 199 14.23 -0.34 2.13
C VAL A 199 14.76 -1.22 1.00
N ALA A 200 15.10 -2.48 1.32
CA ALA A 200 15.64 -3.43 0.35
C ALA A 200 14.72 -3.59 -0.87
N LEU A 201 15.32 -3.69 -2.05
CA LEU A 201 14.61 -3.85 -3.32
C LEU A 201 13.61 -5.00 -3.30
N GLY A 202 13.98 -6.14 -2.71
CA GLY A 202 13.14 -7.34 -2.63
C GLY A 202 11.91 -7.23 -1.71
N GLU A 203 11.69 -6.08 -1.05
CA GLU A 203 10.41 -5.77 -0.41
C GLU A 203 9.37 -5.25 -1.40
N PHE A 204 9.80 -4.82 -2.59
CA PHE A 204 8.91 -4.23 -3.60
C PHE A 204 8.95 -4.96 -4.95
N LEU A 205 10.06 -5.61 -5.28
CA LEU A 205 10.19 -6.41 -6.50
C LEU A 205 10.52 -7.86 -6.17
N LEU A 206 9.82 -8.78 -6.81
CA LEU A 206 10.12 -10.21 -6.77
C LEU A 206 11.43 -10.51 -7.51
N GLY A 207 12.11 -11.58 -7.11
CA GLY A 207 13.39 -12.00 -7.69
C GLY A 207 14.62 -11.34 -7.07
N TYR A 208 14.47 -10.49 -6.04
CA TYR A 208 15.55 -9.80 -5.33
C TYR A 208 15.52 -10.09 -3.83
N ARG A 209 16.65 -9.85 -3.16
CA ARG A 209 16.76 -10.07 -1.71
C ARG A 209 15.97 -9.01 -0.94
N ASN A 210 15.14 -9.46 -0.01
CA ASN A 210 14.36 -8.67 0.92
C ASN A 210 15.17 -8.29 2.18
N GLU A 211 14.53 -7.64 3.15
CA GLU A 211 15.13 -7.21 4.42
C GLU A 211 15.66 -8.39 5.28
N TYR A 212 15.21 -9.62 5.03
CA TYR A 212 15.78 -10.84 5.65
C TYR A 212 16.96 -11.42 4.86
N GLY A 213 17.36 -10.81 3.72
CA GLY A 213 18.35 -11.35 2.82
C GLY A 213 17.91 -12.58 2.01
N LYS A 214 16.59 -12.86 2.00
CA LYS A 214 15.97 -13.96 1.26
C LYS A 214 15.26 -13.44 0.02
N ILE A 215 15.14 -14.26 -1.00
CA ILE A 215 14.28 -13.99 -2.15
C ILE A 215 12.89 -14.55 -1.83
N THR A 216 11.85 -13.73 -2.02
CA THR A 216 10.46 -14.12 -1.78
C THR A 216 10.02 -15.18 -2.77
N ASP A 217 9.20 -16.15 -2.32
CA ASP A 217 8.63 -17.20 -3.16
C ASP A 217 7.83 -16.60 -4.32
N ARG A 218 8.01 -17.19 -5.51
CA ARG A 218 7.44 -16.74 -6.76
C ARG A 218 7.40 -17.86 -7.80
N PRO A 219 6.62 -17.77 -8.88
CA PRO A 219 6.56 -18.81 -9.89
C PRO A 219 7.91 -19.00 -10.60
N LEU A 220 8.44 -20.21 -10.52
CA LEU A 220 9.65 -20.63 -11.22
C LEU A 220 9.27 -21.73 -12.23
N LEU A 221 9.65 -21.54 -13.50
CA LEU A 221 9.28 -22.39 -14.60
C LEU A 221 10.46 -23.23 -15.08
N GLU A 222 10.18 -24.40 -15.65
CA GLU A 222 11.19 -25.14 -16.42
C GLU A 222 11.55 -24.38 -17.69
N PRO A 223 12.83 -24.40 -18.10
CA PRO A 223 13.26 -23.84 -19.36
C PRO A 223 12.62 -24.60 -20.54
N ASP A 224 11.88 -23.89 -21.37
CA ASP A 224 11.34 -24.39 -22.64
C ASP A 224 11.31 -23.27 -23.70
N ALA A 225 10.78 -23.57 -24.88
CA ALA A 225 10.68 -22.59 -25.97
C ALA A 225 9.80 -21.38 -25.64
N GLY A 226 8.83 -21.52 -24.72
CA GLY A 226 7.95 -20.44 -24.30
C GLY A 226 8.55 -19.56 -23.22
N THR A 227 9.58 -20.03 -22.51
CA THR A 227 10.20 -19.32 -21.38
C THR A 227 11.54 -18.66 -21.72
N VAL A 228 11.95 -18.68 -23.02
CA VAL A 228 13.27 -18.19 -23.47
C VAL A 228 13.55 -16.75 -23.02
N GLU A 229 12.57 -15.87 -23.10
CA GLU A 229 12.73 -14.46 -22.74
C GLU A 229 12.79 -14.21 -21.23
N LEU A 230 12.29 -15.16 -20.41
CA LEU A 230 12.34 -15.04 -18.97
C LEU A 230 13.78 -15.17 -18.43
N LEU A 231 14.11 -14.35 -17.47
CA LEU A 231 15.44 -14.42 -16.81
C LEU A 231 15.57 -15.69 -15.97
N ALA A 232 16.79 -16.17 -15.78
CA ALA A 232 17.06 -17.23 -14.83
C ALA A 232 16.87 -16.71 -13.40
N ALA A 233 16.44 -17.58 -12.49
CA ALA A 233 16.32 -17.24 -11.08
C ALA A 233 17.70 -17.21 -10.41
N ASP A 234 18.01 -16.16 -9.63
CA ASP A 234 19.32 -16.01 -8.97
C ASP A 234 19.56 -17.07 -7.88
N ASP A 235 18.50 -17.55 -7.24
CA ASP A 235 18.53 -18.58 -6.20
C ASP A 235 18.36 -20.02 -6.74
N THR A 236 17.86 -20.17 -7.96
CA THR A 236 17.64 -21.44 -8.64
C THR A 236 17.94 -21.30 -10.13
N PRO A 237 19.22 -21.16 -10.54
CA PRO A 237 19.61 -20.80 -11.90
C PRO A 237 19.15 -21.78 -13.01
N THR A 238 18.75 -22.98 -12.63
CA THR A 238 18.18 -23.98 -13.56
C THR A 238 16.74 -23.68 -13.95
N LYS A 239 16.07 -22.74 -13.28
CA LYS A 239 14.68 -22.34 -13.51
C LYS A 239 14.60 -20.94 -14.11
N LYS A 240 13.51 -20.70 -14.82
CA LYS A 240 13.11 -19.39 -15.33
C LYS A 240 12.21 -18.68 -14.32
N ASP A 241 12.49 -17.42 -14.04
CA ASP A 241 11.81 -16.63 -13.00
C ASP A 241 10.69 -15.78 -13.61
N LEU A 242 9.45 -16.27 -13.54
CA LEU A 242 8.27 -15.56 -14.03
C LEU A 242 7.89 -14.37 -13.13
N GLY A 243 8.23 -14.43 -11.84
CA GLY A 243 7.94 -13.37 -10.89
C GLY A 243 8.91 -12.19 -10.96
N ARG A 244 10.13 -12.41 -11.48
CA ARG A 244 11.20 -11.40 -11.44
C ARG A 244 10.79 -10.10 -12.09
N ASN A 245 11.17 -8.97 -11.46
CA ASN A 245 10.81 -7.60 -11.85
C ASN A 245 9.31 -7.30 -11.75
N GLY A 246 8.48 -8.26 -11.33
CA GLY A 246 7.09 -8.05 -10.98
C GLY A 246 6.92 -7.73 -9.49
N THR A 247 5.71 -7.34 -9.12
CA THR A 247 5.32 -7.03 -7.74
C THR A 247 3.85 -7.40 -7.50
N TYR A 248 3.46 -7.63 -6.26
CA TYR A 248 2.05 -7.64 -5.91
C TYR A 248 1.54 -6.21 -5.73
N LEU A 249 0.34 -5.99 -6.21
CA LEU A 249 -0.40 -4.74 -6.07
C LEU A 249 -1.67 -5.02 -5.27
N VAL A 250 -1.85 -4.27 -4.21
CA VAL A 250 -3.08 -4.26 -3.41
C VAL A 250 -3.88 -3.04 -3.83
N MET A 251 -5.13 -3.23 -4.23
CA MET A 251 -6.04 -2.12 -4.50
C MET A 251 -7.25 -2.21 -3.58
N ARG A 252 -7.63 -1.07 -2.97
CA ARG A 252 -8.84 -0.91 -2.17
C ARG A 252 -9.53 0.41 -2.51
N GLN A 253 -10.81 0.38 -2.76
CA GLN A 253 -11.62 1.59 -2.86
C GLN A 253 -12.17 1.92 -1.46
N LEU A 254 -11.68 3.02 -0.90
CA LEU A 254 -12.00 3.48 0.45
C LEU A 254 -12.87 4.73 0.35
N GLU A 255 -14.16 4.60 0.65
CA GLU A 255 -15.08 5.74 0.72
C GLU A 255 -14.92 6.44 2.07
N GLN A 256 -14.73 7.76 2.04
CA GLN A 256 -14.53 8.60 3.22
C GLN A 256 -15.76 9.47 3.46
N ASP A 257 -16.36 9.32 4.64
CA ASP A 257 -17.46 10.17 5.10
C ASP A 257 -16.88 11.44 5.75
N VAL A 258 -16.49 12.38 4.88
CA VAL A 258 -15.84 13.65 5.29
C VAL A 258 -16.75 14.49 6.16
N ARG A 259 -18.05 14.52 5.84
CA ARG A 259 -19.03 15.27 6.61
C ARG A 259 -19.15 14.73 8.03
N ARG A 260 -19.30 13.41 8.18
CA ARG A 260 -19.38 12.75 9.49
C ARG A 260 -18.11 12.93 10.31
N PHE A 261 -16.95 12.91 9.65
CA PHE A 261 -15.66 13.14 10.29
C PHE A 261 -15.61 14.54 10.92
N TRP A 262 -15.86 15.61 10.15
CA TRP A 262 -15.78 16.97 10.65
C TRP A 262 -16.89 17.31 11.63
N GLN A 263 -18.10 16.81 11.44
CA GLN A 263 -19.20 16.97 12.41
C GLN A 263 -18.89 16.32 13.74
N PHE A 264 -18.32 15.10 13.74
CA PHE A 264 -17.88 14.44 14.96
C PHE A 264 -16.79 15.24 15.69
N LEU A 265 -15.75 15.68 14.96
CA LEU A 265 -14.68 16.48 15.55
C LEU A 265 -15.21 17.78 16.14
N TYR A 266 -16.04 18.51 15.41
CA TYR A 266 -16.63 19.77 15.83
C TYR A 266 -17.49 19.61 17.10
N GLN A 267 -18.32 18.57 17.15
CA GLN A 267 -19.11 18.26 18.33
C GLN A 267 -18.21 17.94 19.55
N ARG A 268 -17.14 17.16 19.35
CA ARG A 268 -16.21 16.79 20.42
C ARG A 268 -15.33 17.96 20.89
N ALA A 269 -15.14 18.95 20.07
CA ALA A 269 -14.45 20.21 20.34
C ALA A 269 -15.37 21.30 20.89
N GLY A 270 -16.60 20.97 21.34
CA GLY A 270 -17.52 21.94 21.92
C GLY A 270 -17.99 23.02 20.96
N GLY A 271 -18.00 22.76 19.64
CA GLY A 271 -18.41 23.72 18.62
C GLY A 271 -17.29 24.68 18.16
N ASN A 272 -16.03 24.36 18.42
CA ASN A 272 -14.88 25.13 17.99
C ASN A 272 -14.12 24.43 16.86
N LEU A 273 -14.08 25.04 15.66
CA LEU A 273 -13.47 24.43 14.49
C LEU A 273 -11.94 24.32 14.60
N ALA A 274 -11.27 25.28 15.26
CA ALA A 274 -9.82 25.21 15.46
C ALA A 274 -9.44 24.04 16.40
N GLU A 275 -10.22 23.80 17.46
CA GLU A 275 -10.03 22.65 18.33
C GLU A 275 -10.41 21.33 17.63
N ALA A 276 -11.43 21.36 16.77
CA ALA A 276 -11.78 20.23 15.91
C ALA A 276 -10.61 19.83 14.99
N SER A 277 -9.98 20.81 14.34
CA SER A 277 -8.78 20.58 13.51
C SER A 277 -7.62 19.99 14.32
N GLN A 278 -7.41 20.45 15.56
CA GLN A 278 -6.40 19.87 16.44
C GLN A 278 -6.72 18.42 16.83
N LEU A 279 -7.99 18.11 17.10
CA LEU A 279 -8.41 16.74 17.39
C LEU A 279 -8.22 15.85 16.15
N GLY A 280 -8.58 16.32 14.96
CA GLY A 280 -8.32 15.64 13.70
C GLY A 280 -6.82 15.37 13.50
N ALA A 281 -5.97 16.38 13.74
CA ALA A 281 -4.53 16.24 13.69
C ALA A 281 -4.00 15.14 14.65
N LYS A 282 -4.57 15.03 15.85
CA LYS A 282 -4.23 13.96 16.80
C LYS A 282 -4.67 12.58 16.30
N MET A 283 -5.82 12.48 15.63
CA MET A 283 -6.30 11.21 15.05
C MET A 283 -5.46 10.78 13.84
N VAL A 284 -5.10 11.71 12.99
CA VAL A 284 -4.23 11.46 11.81
C VAL A 284 -2.77 11.26 12.23
N GLY A 285 -2.26 12.10 13.13
CA GLY A 285 -0.85 12.16 13.56
C GLY A 285 -0.06 13.29 12.89
N ARG A 286 -0.71 14.12 12.06
CA ARG A 286 -0.16 15.31 11.39
C ARG A 286 -1.17 16.45 11.45
N ALA A 287 -0.68 17.68 11.36
CA ALA A 287 -1.52 18.83 11.04
C ALA A 287 -2.04 18.71 9.58
N GLN A 288 -3.09 19.44 9.22
CA GLN A 288 -3.60 19.49 7.84
C GLN A 288 -2.52 19.89 6.83
N SER A 289 -1.61 20.80 7.21
CA SER A 289 -0.43 21.19 6.42
C SER A 289 0.58 20.06 6.14
N GLY A 290 0.37 18.87 6.68
CA GLY A 290 1.31 17.77 6.61
C GLY A 290 2.42 17.79 7.68
N ASP A 291 2.49 18.82 8.53
CA ASP A 291 3.51 18.90 9.57
C ASP A 291 3.31 17.83 10.63
N PRO A 292 4.38 17.11 11.05
CA PRO A 292 4.28 16.09 12.08
C PRO A 292 4.00 16.71 13.45
N LEU A 293 3.25 15.99 14.30
CA LEU A 293 3.00 16.45 15.68
C LEU A 293 4.22 16.32 16.59
N VAL A 294 5.26 15.64 16.16
CA VAL A 294 6.55 15.52 16.85
C VAL A 294 7.58 16.45 16.20
N PRO A 295 8.63 16.88 16.92
CA PRO A 295 9.65 17.75 16.34
C PRO A 295 10.35 17.12 15.15
N ILE A 296 10.58 17.92 14.14
CA ILE A 296 11.44 17.57 13.00
C ILE A 296 12.88 17.48 13.51
N GLN A 297 13.59 16.43 13.13
CA GLN A 297 14.98 16.22 13.53
C GLN A 297 15.91 17.02 12.63
N GLU A 298 16.99 17.60 13.21
CA GLU A 298 18.06 18.26 12.47
C GLU A 298 18.95 17.25 11.74
N GLU A 299 19.15 16.07 12.34
CA GLU A 299 19.91 14.99 11.70
C GLU A 299 19.10 14.35 10.56
N THR A 300 19.74 14.22 9.41
CA THR A 300 19.13 13.61 8.22
C THR A 300 18.88 12.12 8.45
N ILE A 301 17.63 11.70 8.32
CA ILE A 301 17.26 10.28 8.30
C ILE A 301 17.62 9.71 6.93
N PRO A 302 18.43 8.63 6.86
CA PRO A 302 18.79 8.03 5.58
C PRO A 302 17.56 7.66 4.74
N GLY A 303 17.55 8.07 3.48
CA GLY A 303 16.45 7.83 2.55
C GLY A 303 15.32 8.86 2.60
N ILE A 304 15.50 9.94 3.33
CA ILE A 304 14.61 11.11 3.28
C ILE A 304 15.44 12.29 2.83
N ASP A 305 15.04 12.90 1.71
CA ASP A 305 15.65 14.15 1.24
C ASP A 305 15.06 15.34 2.03
N PRO A 306 15.86 16.00 2.88
CA PRO A 306 15.36 17.09 3.72
C PRO A 306 14.99 18.34 2.93
N THR A 307 15.44 18.46 1.70
CA THR A 307 15.14 19.62 0.84
C THR A 307 13.75 19.53 0.21
N THR A 308 13.28 18.30 -0.03
CA THR A 308 11.99 18.02 -0.68
C THR A 308 10.90 17.59 0.30
N VAL A 309 11.24 16.91 1.41
CA VAL A 309 10.26 16.31 2.33
C VAL A 309 10.66 16.54 3.79
N LYS A 310 10.83 17.82 4.17
CA LYS A 310 11.19 18.19 5.54
C LYS A 310 10.23 17.60 6.59
N GLN A 311 8.92 17.57 6.32
CA GLN A 311 7.89 17.01 7.21
C GLN A 311 8.03 15.50 7.47
N ASN A 312 8.92 14.79 6.75
CA ASN A 312 9.19 13.39 6.98
C ASN A 312 10.44 13.14 7.85
N GLN A 313 11.23 14.19 8.18
CA GLN A 313 12.45 14.13 9.00
C GLN A 313 12.12 14.04 10.50
N PHE A 314 11.52 12.93 10.94
CA PHE A 314 11.24 12.68 12.35
C PHE A 314 11.23 11.20 12.68
N THR A 315 11.43 10.91 13.97
CA THR A 315 11.15 9.61 14.60
C THR A 315 10.31 9.85 15.85
N TYR A 316 9.83 8.79 16.49
CA TYR A 316 9.07 8.92 17.73
C TYR A 316 9.95 8.85 19.00
N GLU A 317 11.28 8.90 18.86
CA GLU A 317 12.22 8.83 19.98
C GLU A 317 11.98 9.96 21.00
N SER A 318 11.73 11.19 20.53
CA SER A 318 11.43 12.35 21.37
C SER A 318 10.01 12.33 21.96
N ASP A 319 9.18 11.37 21.57
CA ASP A 319 7.79 11.22 21.99
C ASP A 319 7.46 9.77 22.40
N ALA A 320 8.36 9.14 23.14
CA ALA A 320 8.22 7.74 23.58
C ALA A 320 6.93 7.49 24.40
N ALA A 321 6.43 8.51 25.11
CA ALA A 321 5.17 8.45 25.87
C ALA A 321 3.91 8.74 25.03
N GLY A 322 4.05 9.13 23.78
CA GLY A 322 2.93 9.51 22.90
C GLY A 322 2.24 10.82 23.31
N ALA A 323 2.97 11.71 23.98
CA ALA A 323 2.41 12.96 24.52
C ALA A 323 2.03 13.96 23.41
N ARG A 324 2.76 13.97 22.33
CA ARG A 324 2.53 14.84 21.16
C ARG A 324 1.70 14.14 20.09
N CYS A 325 2.18 12.99 19.60
CA CYS A 325 1.47 12.15 18.65
C CYS A 325 0.95 10.92 19.38
N PRO A 326 -0.37 10.78 19.58
CA PRO A 326 -0.94 9.63 20.29
C PRO A 326 -0.51 8.30 19.68
N PHE A 327 -0.37 7.25 20.50
CA PHE A 327 -0.08 5.90 19.99
C PHE A 327 -1.16 5.40 19.03
N GLY A 328 -2.43 5.81 19.24
CA GLY A 328 -3.55 5.46 18.39
C GLY A 328 -3.60 6.21 17.07
N ALA A 329 -2.79 7.27 16.86
CA ALA A 329 -2.81 8.08 15.64
C ALA A 329 -2.50 7.23 14.40
N HIS A 330 -3.26 7.47 13.31
CA HIS A 330 -3.18 6.69 12.07
C HIS A 330 -1.76 6.52 11.55
N ILE A 331 -1.00 7.61 11.37
CA ILE A 331 0.36 7.50 10.81
C ILE A 331 1.34 6.82 11.77
N ARG A 332 1.10 6.88 13.09
CA ARG A 332 1.93 6.19 14.08
C ARG A 332 1.67 4.69 14.07
N ARG A 333 0.42 4.27 13.82
CA ARG A 333 0.07 2.87 13.59
C ARG A 333 0.59 2.37 12.25
N ALA A 334 0.37 3.13 11.17
CA ALA A 334 0.76 2.74 9.81
C ALA A 334 2.28 2.70 9.60
N ASN A 335 3.04 3.52 10.34
CA ASN A 335 4.52 3.54 10.30
C ASN A 335 5.06 3.93 11.69
N PRO A 336 5.21 2.97 12.61
CA PRO A 336 5.71 3.22 13.97
C PRO A 336 7.17 3.71 14.02
N ARG A 337 7.89 3.71 12.90
CA ARG A 337 9.28 4.16 12.73
C ARG A 337 10.22 3.43 13.70
N ASN A 338 10.69 4.10 14.76
CA ASN A 338 11.55 3.53 15.79
C ASN A 338 10.83 3.30 17.13
N SER A 339 9.49 3.33 17.15
CA SER A 339 8.72 3.15 18.40
C SER A 339 8.87 1.76 19.01
N ASP A 340 9.19 0.75 18.20
CA ASP A 340 9.48 -0.62 18.60
C ASP A 340 10.94 -0.81 19.06
N PHE A 341 11.75 0.27 19.05
CA PHE A 341 13.15 0.27 19.47
C PHE A 341 13.28 1.01 20.81
N PRO A 342 13.35 0.31 21.94
CA PRO A 342 13.15 0.95 23.26
C PRO A 342 14.28 1.88 23.71
N GLU A 343 15.51 1.76 23.24
CA GLU A 343 16.58 2.66 23.65
C GLU A 343 17.75 2.73 22.64
N ARG A 344 17.92 3.87 22.01
CA ARG A 344 19.02 4.15 21.06
C ARG A 344 20.43 4.18 21.70
N ARG A 345 20.51 4.31 23.05
CA ARG A 345 21.75 4.54 23.79
C ARG A 345 22.19 3.40 24.70
N LEU A 346 22.01 2.16 24.28
CA LEU A 346 22.63 1.07 25.00
C LEU A 346 24.16 1.12 24.80
N SER A 347 24.92 1.13 25.89
CA SER A 347 26.39 1.00 25.81
C SER A 347 26.78 -0.30 25.07
N ALA A 348 27.91 -0.31 24.39
CA ALA A 348 28.40 -1.50 23.69
C ALA A 348 28.44 -2.74 24.59
N LEU A 349 28.75 -2.56 25.88
CA LEU A 349 28.78 -3.61 26.89
C LEU A 349 27.37 -4.15 27.16
N ARG A 350 26.34 -3.28 27.29
CA ARG A 350 24.98 -3.71 27.54
C ARG A 350 24.38 -4.42 26.32
N LYS A 351 24.72 -3.97 25.11
CA LYS A 351 24.39 -4.68 23.87
C LYS A 351 25.00 -6.08 23.84
N LEU A 352 26.27 -6.21 24.22
CA LEU A 352 26.95 -7.50 24.29
C LEU A 352 26.30 -8.44 25.32
N ILE A 353 25.98 -7.95 26.52
CA ILE A 353 25.33 -8.73 27.57
C ILE A 353 23.97 -9.25 27.10
N ILE A 354 23.20 -8.42 26.40
CA ILE A 354 21.91 -8.79 25.84
C ILE A 354 22.09 -9.80 24.69
N MET A 355 23.07 -9.61 23.81
CA MET A 355 23.41 -10.57 22.74
C MET A 355 23.84 -11.94 23.29
N LEU A 356 24.41 -11.98 24.49
CA LEU A 356 24.78 -13.21 25.18
C LEU A 356 23.60 -13.88 25.93
N GLY A 357 22.38 -13.36 25.82
CA GLY A 357 21.19 -13.98 26.42
C GLY A 357 20.90 -13.55 27.88
N PHE A 358 21.64 -12.58 28.45
CA PHE A 358 21.46 -12.10 29.80
C PHE A 358 20.55 -10.86 29.92
N GLY A 359 19.71 -10.61 28.92
CA GLY A 359 18.73 -9.53 28.90
C GLY A 359 17.31 -9.99 29.24
N PRO A 360 16.34 -9.07 29.37
CA PRO A 360 14.93 -9.43 29.48
C PRO A 360 14.50 -10.32 28.31
N LYS A 361 13.69 -11.33 28.58
CA LYS A 361 13.07 -12.17 27.53
C LYS A 361 12.29 -11.26 26.57
N GLY A 362 12.48 -11.42 25.27
CA GLY A 362 11.86 -10.58 24.24
C GLY A 362 12.79 -9.56 23.57
N PHE A 363 13.95 -9.28 24.15
CA PHE A 363 14.89 -8.30 23.57
C PHE A 363 15.60 -8.77 22.29
N TYR A 364 15.65 -10.08 22.05
CA TYR A 364 16.28 -10.62 20.84
C TYR A 364 15.45 -10.36 19.58
N ASP A 365 14.14 -10.40 19.72
CA ASP A 365 13.23 -10.12 18.61
C ASP A 365 13.20 -8.62 18.27
N ASP A 366 13.61 -7.76 19.22
CA ASP A 366 13.53 -6.30 19.13
C ASP A 366 14.83 -5.62 18.64
N LEU A 367 15.90 -6.36 18.42
CA LEU A 367 17.18 -5.79 17.93
C LEU A 367 17.10 -5.31 16.48
N THR A 368 16.08 -5.74 15.76
CA THR A 368 15.81 -5.30 14.38
C THR A 368 14.49 -4.59 14.38
N SER A 369 14.45 -3.30 14.01
CA SER A 369 13.20 -2.58 13.88
C SER A 369 12.25 -3.37 12.96
N SER A 370 11.14 -3.87 13.52
CA SER A 370 10.15 -4.66 12.78
C SER A 370 9.50 -3.86 11.66
N VAL A 371 9.46 -2.55 11.80
CA VAL A 371 8.86 -1.62 10.83
C VAL A 371 9.42 -1.78 9.42
N ARG A 372 10.71 -2.07 9.26
CA ARG A 372 11.35 -2.22 7.94
C ARG A 372 10.81 -3.40 7.13
N PHE A 373 10.32 -4.44 7.82
CA PHE A 373 9.77 -5.64 7.17
C PHE A 373 8.33 -5.47 6.69
N HIS A 374 7.65 -4.38 7.11
CA HIS A 374 6.24 -4.15 6.85
C HIS A 374 5.99 -2.87 6.04
N ARG A 375 7.04 -2.35 5.36
CA ARG A 375 6.92 -1.16 4.52
C ARG A 375 6.16 -1.50 3.23
N ILE A 376 5.26 -0.59 2.85
CA ILE A 376 4.51 -0.63 1.60
C ILE A 376 4.82 0.62 0.78
N LEU A 377 4.79 0.51 -0.55
CA LEU A 377 4.97 1.63 -1.47
C LEU A 377 3.59 2.06 -1.99
N ARG A 378 3.10 3.22 -1.57
CA ARG A 378 1.76 3.69 -1.93
C ARG A 378 1.75 4.38 -3.29
N ARG A 379 0.70 4.11 -4.09
CA ARG A 379 0.51 4.62 -5.46
C ARG A 379 -0.96 4.99 -5.76
N GLY A 380 -1.79 5.01 -4.72
CA GLY A 380 -3.21 5.38 -4.84
C GLY A 380 -3.42 6.86 -5.11
N ARG A 381 -4.69 7.20 -5.39
CA ARG A 381 -5.16 8.57 -5.61
C ARG A 381 -6.54 8.76 -5.03
N GLU A 382 -6.83 9.99 -4.69
CA GLU A 382 -8.13 10.46 -4.25
C GLU A 382 -9.17 10.43 -5.38
N TYR A 383 -10.45 10.39 -5.00
CA TYR A 383 -11.59 10.55 -5.91
C TYR A 383 -12.71 11.34 -5.25
N GLY A 384 -13.54 11.98 -6.08
CA GLY A 384 -14.65 12.83 -5.67
C GLY A 384 -14.24 14.30 -5.49
N SER A 385 -15.23 15.15 -5.24
CA SER A 385 -15.01 16.58 -5.06
C SER A 385 -14.49 16.89 -3.65
N GLU A 386 -13.70 17.95 -3.54
CA GLU A 386 -13.32 18.53 -2.25
C GLU A 386 -14.54 18.88 -1.40
N LEU A 387 -14.42 18.77 -0.10
CA LEU A 387 -15.38 19.22 0.89
C LEU A 387 -14.63 19.80 2.09
N SER A 388 -14.61 21.13 2.20
CA SER A 388 -13.91 21.80 3.30
C SER A 388 -14.55 21.49 4.66
N PRO A 389 -13.80 21.64 5.77
CA PRO A 389 -14.32 21.48 7.12
C PRO A 389 -15.57 22.32 7.39
N GLN A 390 -15.61 23.55 6.90
CA GLN A 390 -16.74 24.47 7.04
C GLN A 390 -17.97 23.94 6.30
N GLN A 391 -17.84 23.56 5.03
CA GLN A 391 -18.92 22.98 4.21
C GLN A 391 -19.42 21.65 4.79
N ALA A 392 -18.55 20.88 5.45
CA ALA A 392 -18.94 19.63 6.09
C ALA A 392 -19.89 19.84 7.29
N LEU A 393 -19.92 21.05 7.89
CA LEU A 393 -20.84 21.40 8.98
C LEU A 393 -22.18 21.92 8.48
N GLU A 394 -22.32 22.26 7.20
CA GLU A 394 -23.58 22.67 6.60
C GLU A 394 -24.53 21.47 6.42
N PRO A 395 -25.83 21.69 6.21
CA PRO A 395 -26.77 20.62 5.88
C PRO A 395 -26.32 19.83 4.65
N ALA A 396 -26.42 18.50 4.74
CA ALA A 396 -26.08 17.63 3.62
C ALA A 396 -27.02 17.86 2.43
N PRO A 397 -26.53 17.83 1.17
CA PRO A 397 -27.38 17.82 0.00
C PRO A 397 -28.22 16.53 -0.04
N GLU A 398 -29.33 16.54 -0.78
CA GLU A 398 -30.19 15.37 -0.93
C GLU A 398 -29.44 14.12 -1.41
N LYS A 399 -28.45 14.34 -2.29
CA LYS A 399 -27.54 13.29 -2.77
C LYS A 399 -26.10 13.72 -2.55
N GLU A 400 -25.48 13.20 -1.49
CA GLU A 400 -24.06 13.46 -1.18
C GLU A 400 -23.16 12.76 -2.21
N PRO A 401 -22.25 13.48 -2.90
CA PRO A 401 -21.26 12.87 -3.78
C PRO A 401 -20.31 11.95 -3.01
N ARG A 402 -20.01 10.78 -3.57
CA ARG A 402 -19.00 9.89 -2.99
C ARG A 402 -17.61 10.46 -3.18
N ARG A 403 -16.78 10.34 -2.14
CA ARG A 403 -15.39 10.74 -2.14
C ARG A 403 -14.56 9.79 -1.30
N GLY A 404 -13.27 9.73 -1.57
CA GLY A 404 -12.38 8.82 -0.85
C GLY A 404 -11.07 8.58 -1.57
N LEU A 405 -10.46 7.43 -1.30
CA LEU A 405 -9.18 7.01 -1.88
C LEU A 405 -9.33 5.72 -2.69
N ASN A 406 -8.86 5.72 -3.90
CA ASN A 406 -8.46 4.53 -4.60
C ASN A 406 -7.06 4.16 -4.09
N PHE A 407 -7.01 3.50 -2.93
CA PHE A 407 -5.75 3.10 -2.30
C PHE A 407 -5.09 2.02 -3.13
N ILE A 408 -3.84 2.25 -3.51
CA ILE A 408 -2.97 1.28 -4.16
C ILE A 408 -1.66 1.21 -3.39
N CYS A 409 -1.20 0.01 -3.07
CA CYS A 409 0.17 -0.19 -2.61
C CYS A 409 0.84 -1.37 -3.29
N LEU A 410 2.16 -1.26 -3.44
CA LEU A 410 3.05 -2.27 -4.00
C LEU A 410 3.87 -2.91 -2.88
N ASN A 411 4.04 -4.21 -2.97
CA ASN A 411 4.80 -5.02 -2.01
C ASN A 411 5.16 -6.39 -2.63
N ALA A 412 6.27 -6.98 -2.21
CA ALA A 412 6.68 -8.30 -2.68
C ALA A 412 6.12 -9.46 -1.83
N ASN A 413 5.52 -9.15 -0.68
CA ASN A 413 4.91 -10.15 0.20
C ASN A 413 3.64 -9.58 0.86
N ILE A 414 2.47 -10.00 0.35
CA ILE A 414 1.17 -9.48 0.80
C ILE A 414 0.96 -9.72 2.30
N LEU A 415 1.20 -10.95 2.77
CA LEU A 415 0.98 -11.33 4.17
C LEU A 415 1.82 -10.50 5.13
N ARG A 416 3.13 -10.41 4.87
CA ARG A 416 4.08 -9.78 5.77
C ARG A 416 4.04 -8.26 5.72
N GLN A 417 3.58 -7.67 4.63
CA GLN A 417 3.54 -6.22 4.44
C GLN A 417 2.13 -5.67 4.60
N PHE A 418 1.28 -5.76 3.60
CA PHE A 418 -0.05 -5.16 3.64
C PHE A 418 -0.96 -5.79 4.70
N GLU A 419 -1.09 -7.12 4.72
CA GLU A 419 -2.00 -7.79 5.66
C GLU A 419 -1.53 -7.64 7.10
N PHE A 420 -0.22 -7.74 7.34
CA PHE A 420 0.34 -7.51 8.67
C PHE A 420 0.05 -6.09 9.16
N LEU A 421 0.30 -5.07 8.32
CA LEU A 421 0.03 -3.68 8.65
C LEU A 421 -1.45 -3.48 8.98
N GLN A 422 -2.33 -3.98 8.13
CA GLN A 422 -3.77 -3.82 8.31
C GLN A 422 -4.28 -4.55 9.56
N ASN A 423 -3.83 -5.80 9.80
CA ASN A 423 -4.29 -6.63 10.92
C ASN A 423 -3.60 -6.25 12.24
N ALA A 424 -2.25 -6.28 12.26
CA ALA A 424 -1.50 -6.19 13.51
C ALA A 424 -1.36 -4.75 14.03
N TRP A 425 -1.44 -3.74 13.15
CA TRP A 425 -1.28 -2.35 13.53
C TRP A 425 -2.57 -1.54 13.43
N ILE A 426 -3.23 -1.54 12.30
CA ILE A 426 -4.44 -0.73 12.05
C ILE A 426 -5.64 -1.27 12.83
N ALA A 427 -5.99 -2.54 12.60
CA ALA A 427 -7.16 -3.17 13.22
C ALA A 427 -6.90 -3.64 14.66
N SER A 428 -5.63 -3.74 15.09
CA SER A 428 -5.28 -4.26 16.41
C SER A 428 -5.83 -3.38 17.55
N THR A 429 -6.48 -4.02 18.51
CA THR A 429 -6.99 -3.37 19.72
C THR A 429 -5.96 -3.26 20.84
N LYS A 430 -4.74 -3.75 20.62
CA LYS A 430 -3.65 -3.81 21.62
C LYS A 430 -2.35 -3.17 21.13
N PHE A 431 -2.42 -2.37 20.07
CA PHE A 431 -1.23 -1.71 19.51
C PHE A 431 -0.54 -0.81 20.55
N SER A 432 0.78 -0.94 20.71
CA SER A 432 1.60 -0.13 21.63
C SER A 432 1.02 -0.01 23.05
N GLY A 433 0.43 -1.08 23.60
CA GLY A 433 -0.14 -1.09 24.94
C GLY A 433 -1.51 -0.42 25.07
N LEU A 434 -2.13 0.03 23.96
CA LEU A 434 -3.53 0.43 23.96
C LEU A 434 -4.44 -0.77 24.23
N THR A 435 -5.64 -0.51 24.73
CA THR A 435 -6.62 -1.58 24.99
C THR A 435 -8.01 -1.14 24.56
N GLY A 436 -8.63 -1.93 23.68
CA GLY A 436 -10.00 -1.72 23.22
C GLY A 436 -10.19 -0.53 22.28
N GLU A 437 -9.14 -0.12 21.55
CA GLU A 437 -9.23 0.88 20.48
C GLU A 437 -8.40 0.48 19.28
N SER A 438 -8.95 0.64 18.08
CA SER A 438 -8.30 0.43 16.80
C SER A 438 -7.90 1.77 16.18
N ASP A 439 -7.41 1.75 14.95
CA ASP A 439 -7.10 2.97 14.20
C ASP A 439 -8.34 3.87 14.08
N PRO A 440 -8.25 5.17 14.41
CA PRO A 440 -9.42 6.04 14.45
C PRO A 440 -10.04 6.33 13.08
N LEU A 441 -9.33 6.08 11.97
CA LEU A 441 -9.80 6.31 10.59
C LEU A 441 -10.19 5.00 9.90
N LEU A 442 -9.28 4.03 9.88
CA LEU A 442 -9.41 2.76 9.14
C LEU A 442 -9.83 1.58 10.03
N GLY A 443 -9.88 1.76 11.34
CA GLY A 443 -10.33 0.71 12.24
C GLY A 443 -11.81 0.39 12.08
N THR A 444 -12.23 -0.79 12.51
CA THR A 444 -13.64 -1.18 12.49
C THR A 444 -14.31 -0.71 13.77
N HIS A 445 -15.13 0.35 13.69
CA HIS A 445 -15.80 0.99 14.83
C HIS A 445 -17.26 0.57 14.99
N GLY A 446 -17.83 -0.13 14.02
CA GLY A 446 -19.18 -0.65 14.08
C GLY A 446 -19.39 -1.73 15.14
N SER A 447 -20.62 -1.89 15.60
CA SER A 447 -21.00 -3.01 16.46
C SER A 447 -20.96 -4.31 15.65
N ILE A 448 -20.12 -5.24 16.05
CA ILE A 448 -20.00 -6.57 15.44
C ILE A 448 -20.35 -7.60 16.51
N PRO A 449 -21.31 -8.51 16.25
CA PRO A 449 -21.66 -9.57 17.21
C PRO A 449 -20.41 -10.34 17.67
N GLY A 450 -20.26 -10.49 18.98
CA GLY A 450 -19.15 -11.24 19.59
C GLY A 450 -17.82 -10.49 19.65
N ARG A 451 -17.73 -9.21 19.23
CA ARG A 451 -16.53 -8.39 19.37
C ARG A 451 -16.76 -7.18 20.29
N SER A 452 -15.70 -6.80 21.00
CA SER A 452 -15.70 -5.57 21.81
C SER A 452 -15.79 -4.35 20.88
N ILE A 453 -16.56 -3.34 21.30
CA ILE A 453 -16.64 -2.06 20.59
C ILE A 453 -15.27 -1.35 20.71
N THR A 454 -14.71 -0.94 19.56
CA THR A 454 -13.40 -0.27 19.47
C THR A 454 -13.52 1.21 19.14
N SER A 455 -14.72 1.79 19.31
CA SER A 455 -15.07 3.17 18.98
C SER A 455 -14.53 4.18 20.00
N SER A 456 -13.26 4.10 20.34
CA SER A 456 -12.62 5.07 21.21
C SER A 456 -11.22 5.44 20.74
N PHE A 457 -10.77 6.62 21.15
CA PHE A 457 -9.44 7.14 20.83
C PHE A 457 -8.85 7.79 22.09
N THR A 458 -7.68 7.32 22.52
CA THR A 458 -6.99 7.82 23.71
C THR A 458 -5.95 8.86 23.32
N MET A 459 -6.11 10.05 23.85
CA MET A 459 -5.13 11.13 23.77
C MET A 459 -4.34 11.21 25.05
N PRO A 460 -3.02 11.45 25.02
CA PRO A 460 -2.27 11.81 26.20
C PRO A 460 -2.74 13.19 26.69
N GLY A 461 -2.82 13.37 28.00
CA GLY A 461 -3.04 14.69 28.62
C GLY A 461 -1.71 15.34 28.95
N ASP A 462 -1.74 16.66 29.16
CA ASP A 462 -0.60 17.40 29.72
C ASP A 462 -0.46 16.99 31.20
N GLY A 463 0.39 15.99 31.45
CA GLY A 463 0.59 15.41 32.78
C GLY A 463 0.23 13.93 32.88
N THR A 464 -0.45 13.52 33.94
CA THR A 464 -0.68 12.10 34.26
C THR A 464 -1.99 11.52 33.74
N LEU A 465 -2.97 12.36 33.38
CA LEU A 465 -4.30 11.91 32.98
C LEU A 465 -4.43 11.83 31.45
N ARG A 466 -4.86 10.67 30.96
CA ARG A 466 -5.22 10.46 29.56
C ARG A 466 -6.68 10.84 29.32
N ARG A 467 -6.96 11.55 28.23
CA ARG A 467 -8.33 11.85 27.80
C ARG A 467 -8.76 10.80 26.76
N ARG A 468 -9.87 10.13 27.03
CA ARG A 468 -10.46 9.16 26.09
C ARG A 468 -11.66 9.80 25.38
N VAL A 469 -11.61 9.85 24.08
CA VAL A 469 -12.73 10.22 23.20
C VAL A 469 -13.49 8.94 22.86
N SER A 470 -14.78 8.87 23.20
CA SER A 470 -15.62 7.69 22.96
C SER A 470 -16.61 7.94 21.82
N GLY A 471 -17.17 6.88 21.25
CA GLY A 471 -18.17 6.97 20.21
C GLY A 471 -17.60 7.46 18.88
N VAL A 472 -16.33 7.13 18.59
CA VAL A 472 -15.71 7.37 17.27
C VAL A 472 -16.50 6.58 16.22
N PRO A 473 -17.14 7.25 15.24
CA PRO A 473 -17.90 6.54 14.21
C PRO A 473 -16.99 5.91 13.16
N GLN A 474 -17.56 5.05 12.32
CA GLN A 474 -16.87 4.60 11.12
C GLN A 474 -16.81 5.75 10.11
N PHE A 475 -15.61 6.20 9.78
CA PHE A 475 -15.39 7.28 8.81
C PHE A 475 -15.03 6.78 7.43
N VAL A 476 -14.44 5.59 7.34
CA VAL A 476 -13.98 5.00 6.10
C VAL A 476 -14.68 3.66 5.89
N THR A 477 -15.32 3.51 4.73
CA THR A 477 -15.99 2.27 4.33
C THR A 477 -15.31 1.67 3.10
N VAL A 478 -15.00 0.39 3.15
CA VAL A 478 -14.43 -0.35 2.02
C VAL A 478 -15.52 -0.64 1.01
N ARG A 479 -15.35 -0.19 -0.23
CA ARG A 479 -16.30 -0.38 -1.34
C ARG A 479 -15.84 -1.39 -2.36
N GLY A 480 -14.61 -1.84 -2.28
CA GLY A 480 -14.05 -2.86 -3.15
C GLY A 480 -12.59 -3.10 -2.83
N GLY A 481 -12.06 -4.23 -3.27
CA GLY A 481 -10.67 -4.56 -3.11
C GLY A 481 -10.28 -5.87 -3.78
N ALA A 482 -9.03 -5.95 -4.23
CA ALA A 482 -8.46 -7.18 -4.77
C ALA A 482 -6.93 -7.14 -4.67
N TYR A 483 -6.33 -8.32 -4.76
CA TYR A 483 -4.89 -8.51 -4.94
C TYR A 483 -4.60 -8.75 -6.41
N PHE A 484 -3.60 -8.05 -6.91
CA PHE A 484 -3.13 -8.17 -8.27
C PHE A 484 -1.64 -8.52 -8.29
N PHE A 485 -1.22 -9.17 -9.35
CA PHE A 485 0.17 -9.26 -9.75
C PHE A 485 0.42 -8.25 -10.87
N LEU A 486 1.35 -7.32 -10.65
CA LEU A 486 1.86 -6.37 -11.64
C LEU A 486 3.12 -7.00 -12.24
N PRO A 487 3.03 -7.65 -13.41
CA PRO A 487 4.13 -8.41 -13.98
C PRO A 487 5.26 -7.52 -14.51
N SER A 488 6.43 -8.11 -14.71
CA SER A 488 7.43 -7.55 -15.59
C SER A 488 6.97 -7.55 -17.06
N LEU A 489 7.65 -6.79 -17.93
CA LEU A 489 7.32 -6.78 -19.36
C LEU A 489 7.55 -8.15 -20.02
N ARG A 490 8.59 -8.90 -19.58
CA ARG A 490 8.82 -10.28 -20.04
C ARG A 490 7.71 -11.22 -19.59
N ALA A 491 7.28 -11.12 -18.33
CA ALA A 491 6.16 -11.92 -17.84
C ALA A 491 4.84 -11.54 -18.54
N LEU A 492 4.62 -10.25 -18.84
CA LEU A 492 3.45 -9.80 -19.60
C LEU A 492 3.42 -10.42 -21.01
N ARG A 493 4.56 -10.41 -21.74
CA ARG A 493 4.68 -11.08 -23.03
C ARG A 493 4.43 -12.58 -22.91
N TYR A 494 5.00 -13.22 -21.89
CA TYR A 494 4.74 -14.64 -21.64
C TYR A 494 3.24 -14.95 -21.52
N PHE A 495 2.48 -14.16 -20.76
CA PHE A 495 1.02 -14.32 -20.63
C PHE A 495 0.29 -14.07 -21.97
N ALA A 496 0.76 -13.11 -22.76
CA ALA A 496 0.17 -12.78 -24.03
C ALA A 496 0.42 -13.85 -25.11
N GLU A 497 1.51 -14.63 -25.00
CA GLU A 497 1.91 -15.59 -26.04
C GLU A 497 1.59 -17.04 -25.65
N ASN A 498 1.91 -17.47 -24.43
CA ASN A 498 2.05 -18.88 -24.07
C ASN A 498 0.89 -19.49 -23.26
N GLY A 499 -0.08 -18.71 -22.78
CA GLY A 499 -1.16 -19.19 -21.92
C GLY A 499 -2.16 -20.18 -22.60
N THR A 500 -1.89 -20.75 -23.76
CA THR A 500 -2.82 -21.62 -24.52
C THR A 500 -2.24 -23.01 -24.84
N ARG A 501 -1.09 -23.38 -24.33
CA ARG A 501 -0.68 -24.79 -24.48
C ARG A 501 -1.47 -25.63 -23.50
N ALA A 502 -2.64 -26.10 -23.98
CA ALA A 502 -3.29 -27.27 -23.39
C ALA A 502 -2.29 -28.42 -23.42
N GLN A 503 -2.17 -29.11 -22.29
CA GLN A 503 -1.57 -30.44 -22.23
C GLN A 503 -2.37 -31.40 -23.07
#